data_deafa305398a7aeac1d30b783ea2871b
#
_entry.id   deafa305398a7aeac1d30b783ea2871b
#
_cell.length_a   1.000
_cell.length_b   1.000
_cell.length_c   1.000
_cell.angle_alpha   90.00
_cell.angle_beta   90.00
_cell.angle_gamma   90.00
#
_symmetry.space_group_name_H-M   'P 1'
#
loop_
_entity.id
_entity.type
_entity.pdbx_description
1 polymer ?
#
loop_
_entity_poly.entity_id
_entity_poly.type
_entity_poly.pdbx_seq_one_letter_code
_entity_poly.pdbx_strand_id
1 'polypeptide(L)'
;MTKIGVQASTVVDAFKEIGPYETFKKLNEIGYKSVEVSQVETSEENIDQIIRACKDFDMEVAAMSAAVEPMFPGQESLDTDFDKIVADCKAVGTDLLRIGMLPFDKMASLEKAIEFAKKANKFAIKLKEEGIKLYYHNHHVEFVRYDGKYLLDIIAENAPELGFELDVHWVQRGGENPVNILKKYAGKVELVHLKDYEVMPLTMEDLGFLQTDMEAFRLAFDNRVRFAPLGQGSLPLKECADQAIASGCRYLLVEQDSSYGRDPFKELKISYDWLVENGYGDLF
;
A
#
# COMPACT_ATOMS: atom_id res chain seq x y z
N MET A 1 10.79 3.11 16.63
CA MET A 1 11.69 3.63 15.57
C MET A 1 11.06 3.26 14.25
N THR A 2 11.00 4.17 13.30
CA THR A 2 10.46 3.90 11.95
C THR A 2 11.40 2.96 11.19
N LYS A 3 10.85 2.05 10.40
CA LYS A 3 11.59 1.13 9.53
C LYS A 3 11.14 1.30 8.08
N ILE A 4 11.98 0.86 7.14
CA ILE A 4 11.66 0.85 5.71
C ILE A 4 11.49 -0.58 5.23
N GLY A 5 10.45 -0.81 4.44
CA GLY A 5 10.15 -2.10 3.84
C GLY A 5 9.61 -1.99 2.41
N VAL A 6 9.12 -3.10 1.91
CA VAL A 6 8.52 -3.23 0.58
C VAL A 6 7.12 -3.78 0.70
N GLN A 7 6.18 -3.23 -0.07
CA GLN A 7 4.87 -3.83 -0.28
C GLN A 7 4.98 -4.95 -1.32
N ALA A 8 4.56 -6.16 -0.95
CA ALA A 8 4.76 -7.39 -1.73
C ALA A 8 4.12 -7.35 -3.13
N SER A 9 3.06 -6.56 -3.35
CA SER A 9 2.44 -6.45 -4.67
C SER A 9 3.40 -5.93 -5.75
N THR A 10 4.43 -5.16 -5.35
CA THR A 10 5.48 -4.68 -6.27
C THR A 10 6.22 -5.82 -6.96
N VAL A 11 6.33 -6.97 -6.31
CA VAL A 11 7.00 -8.19 -6.80
C VAL A 11 6.09 -9.42 -6.77
N VAL A 12 4.76 -9.21 -6.89
CA VAL A 12 3.76 -10.28 -6.73
C VAL A 12 3.97 -11.46 -7.67
N ASP A 13 4.48 -11.23 -8.88
CA ASP A 13 4.77 -12.31 -9.83
C ASP A 13 5.93 -13.19 -9.35
N ALA A 14 6.93 -12.62 -8.69
CA ALA A 14 8.00 -13.41 -8.09
C ALA A 14 7.49 -14.34 -6.97
N PHE A 15 6.54 -13.86 -6.13
CA PHE A 15 5.90 -14.73 -5.14
C PHE A 15 5.22 -15.94 -5.76
N LYS A 16 4.62 -15.80 -6.95
CA LYS A 16 3.97 -16.89 -7.69
C LYS A 16 4.98 -17.81 -8.40
N GLU A 17 6.03 -17.24 -8.97
CA GLU A 17 6.98 -17.97 -9.83
C GLU A 17 8.05 -18.71 -9.04
N ILE A 18 8.61 -18.08 -7.99
CA ILE A 18 9.74 -18.61 -7.23
C ILE A 18 9.44 -18.82 -5.73
N GLY A 19 8.22 -18.48 -5.30
CA GLY A 19 7.75 -18.63 -3.93
C GLY A 19 8.23 -17.53 -2.96
N PRO A 20 7.63 -17.48 -1.75
CA PRO A 20 7.94 -16.47 -0.75
C PRO A 20 9.40 -16.47 -0.30
N TYR A 21 9.99 -17.63 -0.03
CA TYR A 21 11.34 -17.72 0.50
C TYR A 21 12.39 -17.08 -0.41
N GLU A 22 12.40 -17.44 -1.71
CA GLU A 22 13.36 -16.88 -2.68
C GLU A 22 13.06 -15.40 -2.99
N THR A 23 11.79 -14.97 -2.92
CA THR A 23 11.42 -13.57 -3.09
C THR A 23 11.96 -12.71 -1.93
N PHE A 24 11.78 -13.15 -0.68
CA PHE A 24 12.34 -12.48 0.50
C PHE A 24 13.87 -12.39 0.43
N LYS A 25 14.53 -13.49 0.00
CA LYS A 25 15.98 -13.52 -0.21
C LYS A 25 16.44 -12.43 -1.18
N LYS A 26 15.77 -12.29 -2.33
CA LYS A 26 16.08 -11.23 -3.31
C LYS A 26 15.87 -9.83 -2.75
N LEU A 27 14.82 -9.61 -1.96
CA LEU A 27 14.58 -8.34 -1.28
C LEU A 27 15.69 -8.04 -0.27
N ASN A 28 16.09 -9.05 0.51
CA ASN A 28 17.21 -8.93 1.44
C ASN A 28 18.55 -8.63 0.74
N GLU A 29 18.82 -9.23 -0.42
CA GLU A 29 20.03 -8.96 -1.22
C GLU A 29 20.10 -7.50 -1.72
N ILE A 30 18.95 -6.82 -1.89
CA ILE A 30 18.89 -5.38 -2.19
C ILE A 30 19.20 -4.55 -0.93
N GLY A 31 18.80 -5.03 0.25
CA GLY A 31 18.98 -4.38 1.55
C GLY A 31 17.69 -4.18 2.33
N TYR A 32 16.52 -4.56 1.81
CA TYR A 32 15.25 -4.46 2.53
C TYR A 32 15.17 -5.51 3.65
N LYS A 33 14.63 -5.09 4.80
CA LYS A 33 14.48 -5.95 5.99
C LYS A 33 13.04 -6.17 6.42
N SER A 34 12.11 -5.44 5.85
CA SER A 34 10.69 -5.52 6.20
C SER A 34 9.84 -5.71 4.93
N VAL A 35 8.80 -6.53 5.01
CA VAL A 35 7.85 -6.76 3.91
C VAL A 35 6.42 -6.65 4.42
N GLU A 36 5.59 -5.89 3.73
CA GLU A 36 4.14 -5.96 3.88
C GLU A 36 3.61 -7.06 2.96
N VAL A 37 3.03 -8.10 3.54
CA VAL A 37 2.50 -9.25 2.81
C VAL A 37 1.09 -8.95 2.32
N SER A 38 0.97 -8.61 1.06
CA SER A 38 -0.28 -8.26 0.40
C SER A 38 -0.34 -8.86 -1.00
N GLN A 39 -1.53 -9.31 -1.41
CA GLN A 39 -1.77 -10.00 -2.69
C GLN A 39 -0.93 -11.29 -2.86
N VAL A 40 -0.44 -11.81 -1.78
CA VAL A 40 0.26 -13.11 -1.70
C VAL A 40 -0.71 -14.12 -1.12
N GLU A 41 -0.79 -15.30 -1.69
CA GLU A 41 -1.57 -16.40 -1.14
C GLU A 41 -1.04 -16.80 0.24
N THR A 42 -1.91 -16.86 1.24
CA THR A 42 -1.58 -17.21 2.63
C THR A 42 -1.88 -18.67 2.92
N SER A 43 -1.49 -19.58 2.00
CA SER A 43 -1.48 -21.02 2.28
C SER A 43 -0.50 -21.35 3.41
N GLU A 44 -0.72 -22.47 4.11
CA GLU A 44 0.17 -22.93 5.18
C GLU A 44 1.63 -23.04 4.70
N GLU A 45 1.85 -23.56 3.49
CA GLU A 45 3.17 -23.65 2.88
C GLU A 45 3.83 -22.27 2.69
N ASN A 46 3.09 -21.29 2.21
CA ASN A 46 3.60 -19.93 1.98
C ASN A 46 3.91 -19.22 3.31
N ILE A 47 3.07 -19.38 4.32
CA ILE A 47 3.31 -18.86 5.66
C ILE A 47 4.59 -19.48 6.25
N ASP A 48 4.78 -20.80 6.14
CA ASP A 48 6.00 -21.47 6.59
C ASP A 48 7.26 -20.97 5.86
N GLN A 49 7.16 -20.71 4.55
CA GLN A 49 8.25 -20.14 3.76
C GLN A 49 8.59 -18.71 4.23
N ILE A 50 7.59 -17.87 4.51
CA ILE A 50 7.78 -16.52 5.03
C ILE A 50 8.47 -16.55 6.38
N ILE A 51 7.98 -17.38 7.33
CA ILE A 51 8.58 -17.53 8.66
C ILE A 51 10.06 -17.94 8.55
N ARG A 52 10.35 -18.94 7.70
CA ARG A 52 11.73 -19.40 7.48
C ARG A 52 12.59 -18.30 6.87
N ALA A 53 12.10 -17.57 5.88
CA ALA A 53 12.83 -16.47 5.24
C ALA A 53 13.12 -15.35 6.24
N CYS A 54 12.14 -14.95 7.05
CA CYS A 54 12.32 -13.94 8.10
C CYS A 54 13.45 -14.36 9.07
N LYS A 55 13.47 -15.62 9.49
CA LYS A 55 14.50 -16.16 10.38
C LYS A 55 15.88 -16.21 9.73
N ASP A 56 15.97 -16.74 8.50
CA ASP A 56 17.25 -17.01 7.83
C ASP A 56 17.95 -15.73 7.33
N PHE A 57 17.16 -14.68 7.00
CA PHE A 57 17.66 -13.42 6.43
C PHE A 57 17.59 -12.23 7.39
N ASP A 58 17.18 -12.46 8.65
CA ASP A 58 16.95 -11.40 9.64
C ASP A 58 16.00 -10.31 9.09
N MET A 59 14.84 -10.78 8.62
CA MET A 59 13.76 -9.96 8.08
C MET A 59 12.51 -10.05 8.97
N GLU A 60 11.56 -9.17 8.74
CA GLU A 60 10.28 -9.18 9.44
C GLU A 60 9.11 -8.92 8.48
N VAL A 61 7.92 -9.32 8.90
CA VAL A 61 6.67 -8.94 8.25
C VAL A 61 6.16 -7.66 8.90
N ALA A 62 6.15 -6.56 8.12
CA ALA A 62 5.67 -5.26 8.58
C ALA A 62 4.17 -5.27 8.88
N ALA A 63 3.39 -5.85 7.97
CA ALA A 63 1.95 -6.01 8.09
C ALA A 63 1.46 -7.14 7.18
N MET A 64 0.30 -7.71 7.52
CA MET A 64 -0.48 -8.57 6.64
C MET A 64 -1.64 -7.79 6.02
N SER A 65 -2.29 -8.36 4.99
CA SER A 65 -3.45 -7.75 4.33
C SER A 65 -4.64 -8.69 4.33
N ALA A 66 -5.83 -8.15 4.63
CA ALA A 66 -7.08 -8.90 4.52
C ALA A 66 -8.23 -8.01 4.04
N ALA A 67 -9.21 -8.61 3.34
CA ALA A 67 -10.48 -7.95 3.06
C ALA A 67 -11.37 -7.98 4.32
N VAL A 68 -12.28 -7.01 4.47
CA VAL A 68 -13.32 -7.05 5.52
C VAL A 68 -14.38 -8.08 5.17
N GLU A 69 -14.79 -8.11 3.90
CA GLU A 69 -15.74 -9.05 3.32
C GLU A 69 -15.22 -9.51 1.95
N PRO A 70 -15.56 -10.73 1.49
CA PRO A 70 -15.08 -11.20 0.19
C PRO A 70 -15.59 -10.32 -0.95
N MET A 71 -14.71 -9.88 -1.82
CA MET A 71 -15.04 -9.14 -3.06
C MET A 71 -15.29 -10.10 -4.24
N PHE A 72 -14.81 -11.33 -4.14
CA PHE A 72 -15.02 -12.40 -5.12
C PHE A 72 -15.04 -13.78 -4.42
N PRO A 73 -15.66 -14.81 -5.04
CA PRO A 73 -15.75 -16.15 -4.46
C PRO A 73 -14.38 -16.73 -4.10
N GLY A 74 -14.24 -17.24 -2.89
CA GLY A 74 -13.02 -17.87 -2.39
C GLY A 74 -11.95 -16.90 -1.86
N GLN A 75 -12.20 -15.59 -1.86
CA GLN A 75 -11.33 -14.64 -1.20
C GLN A 75 -11.46 -14.75 0.32
N GLU A 76 -10.33 -14.93 1.00
CA GLU A 76 -10.27 -14.85 2.47
C GLU A 76 -10.63 -13.44 2.95
N SER A 77 -11.37 -13.39 4.06
CA SER A 77 -11.79 -12.11 4.65
C SER A 77 -11.97 -12.23 6.15
N LEU A 78 -11.99 -11.08 6.83
CA LEU A 78 -12.29 -11.02 8.26
C LEU A 78 -13.71 -11.56 8.61
N ASP A 79 -14.60 -11.51 7.64
CA ASP A 79 -16.00 -11.98 7.81
C ASP A 79 -16.10 -13.51 7.80
N THR A 80 -15.24 -14.19 7.05
CA THR A 80 -15.29 -15.64 6.82
C THR A 80 -14.14 -16.41 7.48
N ASP A 81 -12.96 -15.78 7.63
CA ASP A 81 -11.70 -16.46 7.98
C ASP A 81 -10.96 -15.79 9.15
N PHE A 82 -11.69 -15.12 10.07
CA PHE A 82 -11.11 -14.31 11.15
C PHE A 82 -10.02 -15.04 11.93
N ASP A 83 -10.31 -16.27 12.41
CA ASP A 83 -9.38 -17.03 13.25
C ASP A 83 -8.10 -17.41 12.50
N LYS A 84 -8.21 -17.75 11.19
CA LYS A 84 -7.06 -18.05 10.34
C LYS A 84 -6.19 -16.80 10.18
N ILE A 85 -6.79 -15.66 9.83
CA ILE A 85 -6.06 -14.39 9.62
C ILE A 85 -5.32 -13.98 10.90
N VAL A 86 -5.96 -14.12 12.07
CA VAL A 86 -5.32 -13.87 13.37
C VAL A 86 -4.15 -14.83 13.60
N ALA A 87 -4.34 -16.13 13.31
CA ALA A 87 -3.29 -17.14 13.45
C ALA A 87 -2.09 -16.83 12.54
N ASP A 88 -2.33 -16.47 11.28
CA ASP A 88 -1.30 -16.11 10.31
C ASP A 88 -0.51 -14.88 10.76
N CYS A 89 -1.17 -13.81 11.20
CA CYS A 89 -0.49 -12.63 11.74
C CYS A 89 0.43 -12.97 12.91
N LYS A 90 -0.06 -13.79 13.85
CA LYS A 90 0.73 -14.25 15.00
C LYS A 90 1.89 -15.15 14.59
N ALA A 91 1.69 -16.02 13.60
CA ALA A 91 2.71 -16.95 13.12
C ALA A 91 3.87 -16.21 12.44
N VAL A 92 3.58 -15.20 11.62
CA VAL A 92 4.63 -14.38 10.99
C VAL A 92 5.17 -13.27 11.92
N GLY A 93 4.57 -13.07 13.10
CA GLY A 93 5.07 -12.17 14.14
C GLY A 93 4.71 -10.70 13.93
N THR A 94 3.65 -10.38 13.17
CA THR A 94 3.18 -9.00 13.02
C THR A 94 1.94 -8.70 13.86
N ASP A 95 1.87 -7.48 14.39
CA ASP A 95 0.70 -6.92 15.07
C ASP A 95 -0.10 -5.94 14.20
N LEU A 96 0.24 -5.84 12.91
CA LEU A 96 -0.40 -4.93 11.97
C LEU A 96 -1.10 -5.72 10.85
N LEU A 97 -2.38 -5.39 10.64
CA LEU A 97 -3.20 -5.90 9.55
C LEU A 97 -3.80 -4.72 8.79
N ARG A 98 -3.82 -4.76 7.47
CA ARG A 98 -4.40 -3.68 6.69
C ARG A 98 -5.53 -4.16 5.78
N ILE A 99 -6.48 -3.28 5.51
CA ILE A 99 -7.51 -3.41 4.48
C ILE A 99 -7.02 -2.72 3.22
N GLY A 100 -6.92 -3.46 2.10
CA GLY A 100 -6.31 -2.97 0.87
C GLY A 100 -7.10 -1.88 0.15
N MET A 101 -8.44 -1.93 0.22
CA MET A 101 -9.30 -0.94 -0.44
C MET A 101 -10.76 -1.08 0.00
N LEU A 102 -11.54 -0.04 -0.26
CA LEU A 102 -13.00 -0.07 -0.20
C LEU A 102 -13.55 -0.94 -1.34
N PRO A 103 -14.45 -1.90 -1.08
CA PRO A 103 -15.09 -2.68 -2.13
C PRO A 103 -15.80 -1.78 -3.15
N PHE A 104 -15.75 -2.14 -4.44
CA PHE A 104 -16.28 -1.29 -5.52
C PHE A 104 -17.76 -0.92 -5.37
N ASP A 105 -18.58 -1.85 -4.89
CA ASP A 105 -20.01 -1.61 -4.64
C ASP A 105 -20.25 -0.62 -3.48
N LYS A 106 -19.29 -0.47 -2.58
CA LYS A 106 -19.32 0.49 -1.47
C LYS A 106 -18.87 1.89 -1.90
N MET A 107 -18.07 2.01 -2.96
CA MET A 107 -17.65 3.30 -3.52
C MET A 107 -18.81 4.05 -4.18
N ALA A 108 -19.85 3.35 -4.63
CA ALA A 108 -20.96 3.92 -5.36
C ALA A 108 -21.98 4.68 -4.48
N SER A 109 -21.90 4.56 -3.15
CA SER A 109 -22.89 5.14 -2.22
C SER A 109 -22.24 5.50 -0.89
N LEU A 110 -22.46 6.74 -0.44
CA LEU A 110 -22.02 7.21 0.88
C LEU A 110 -22.55 6.31 2.01
N GLU A 111 -23.83 5.92 1.94
CA GLU A 111 -24.46 5.06 2.94
C GLU A 111 -23.74 3.72 3.06
N LYS A 112 -23.45 3.07 1.92
CA LYS A 112 -22.71 1.81 1.89
C LYS A 112 -21.25 1.95 2.40
N ALA A 113 -20.60 3.06 2.08
CA ALA A 113 -19.25 3.33 2.59
C ALA A 113 -19.24 3.51 4.12
N ILE A 114 -20.27 4.17 4.68
CA ILE A 114 -20.46 4.30 6.14
C ILE A 114 -20.75 2.92 6.78
N GLU A 115 -21.59 2.10 6.17
CA GLU A 115 -21.84 0.72 6.64
C GLU A 115 -20.55 -0.10 6.68
N PHE A 116 -19.75 -0.03 5.62
CA PHE A 116 -18.44 -0.68 5.56
C PHE A 116 -17.51 -0.17 6.68
N ALA A 117 -17.38 1.15 6.85
CA ALA A 117 -16.55 1.73 7.90
C ALA A 117 -16.96 1.22 9.30
N LYS A 118 -18.27 1.19 9.60
CA LYS A 118 -18.79 0.64 10.86
C LYS A 118 -18.49 -0.86 11.02
N LYS A 119 -18.54 -1.62 9.92
CA LYS A 119 -18.18 -3.05 9.92
C LYS A 119 -16.68 -3.23 10.17
N ALA A 120 -15.84 -2.47 9.47
CA ALA A 120 -14.39 -2.48 9.67
C ALA A 120 -14.01 -2.11 11.12
N ASN A 121 -14.70 -1.13 11.72
CA ASN A 121 -14.50 -0.76 13.12
C ASN A 121 -14.80 -1.91 14.10
N LYS A 122 -15.82 -2.72 13.83
CA LYS A 122 -16.13 -3.90 14.68
C LYS A 122 -14.99 -4.92 14.61
N PHE A 123 -14.40 -5.12 13.43
CA PHE A 123 -13.23 -5.99 13.30
C PHE A 123 -11.99 -5.40 13.94
N ALA A 124 -11.78 -4.07 13.84
CA ALA A 124 -10.68 -3.40 14.54
C ALA A 124 -10.75 -3.63 16.06
N ILE A 125 -11.95 -3.57 16.66
CA ILE A 125 -12.16 -3.88 18.09
C ILE A 125 -11.82 -5.34 18.39
N LYS A 126 -12.30 -6.30 17.61
CA LYS A 126 -12.03 -7.73 17.80
C LYS A 126 -10.54 -8.07 17.65
N LEU A 127 -9.90 -7.50 16.62
CA LEU A 127 -8.47 -7.71 16.37
C LEU A 127 -7.61 -7.13 17.50
N LYS A 128 -8.02 -5.99 18.07
CA LYS A 128 -7.37 -5.38 19.24
C LYS A 128 -7.36 -6.31 20.47
N GLU A 129 -8.42 -7.10 20.68
CA GLU A 129 -8.47 -8.12 21.73
C GLU A 129 -7.44 -9.24 21.49
N GLU A 130 -7.10 -9.51 20.22
CA GLU A 130 -6.06 -10.45 19.80
C GLU A 130 -4.64 -9.84 19.75
N GLY A 131 -4.49 -8.54 20.08
CA GLY A 131 -3.24 -7.79 20.04
C GLY A 131 -2.85 -7.31 18.64
N ILE A 132 -3.79 -7.30 17.68
CA ILE A 132 -3.57 -6.88 16.29
C ILE A 132 -4.31 -5.57 16.04
N LYS A 133 -3.67 -4.62 15.37
CA LYS A 133 -4.25 -3.33 14.96
C LYS A 133 -4.66 -3.40 13.49
N LEU A 134 -5.84 -2.85 13.17
CA LEU A 134 -6.37 -2.80 11.81
C LEU A 134 -6.19 -1.42 11.20
N TYR A 135 -5.67 -1.38 9.97
CA TYR A 135 -5.42 -0.16 9.19
C TYR A 135 -6.21 -0.18 7.89
N TYR A 136 -6.56 1.00 7.41
CA TYR A 136 -7.23 1.19 6.12
C TYR A 136 -6.28 1.90 5.15
N HIS A 137 -6.02 1.28 4.00
CA HIS A 137 -5.23 1.85 2.93
C HIS A 137 -6.12 2.70 2.00
N ASN A 138 -5.71 3.94 1.76
CA ASN A 138 -6.44 4.84 0.86
C ASN A 138 -5.98 4.73 -0.59
N HIS A 139 -6.93 4.96 -1.49
CA HIS A 139 -6.69 5.33 -2.88
C HIS A 139 -7.12 6.78 -3.14
N HIS A 140 -7.22 7.18 -4.40
CA HIS A 140 -7.72 8.51 -4.77
C HIS A 140 -9.23 8.66 -4.59
N VAL A 141 -9.97 7.56 -4.60
CA VAL A 141 -11.44 7.55 -4.50
C VAL A 141 -11.96 8.04 -3.15
N GLU A 142 -11.18 7.91 -2.08
CA GLU A 142 -11.53 8.40 -0.75
C GLU A 142 -11.44 9.93 -0.62
N PHE A 143 -10.96 10.62 -1.66
CA PHE A 143 -10.95 12.08 -1.73
C PHE A 143 -12.17 12.65 -2.46
N VAL A 144 -13.16 11.82 -2.84
CA VAL A 144 -14.49 12.30 -3.22
C VAL A 144 -15.13 13.05 -2.04
N ARG A 145 -15.88 14.14 -2.34
CA ARG A 145 -16.48 14.97 -1.31
C ARG A 145 -17.98 14.74 -1.22
N TYR A 146 -18.44 14.56 0.01
CA TYR A 146 -19.85 14.54 0.39
C TYR A 146 -20.09 15.70 1.37
N ASP A 147 -20.92 16.65 0.99
CA ASP A 147 -21.19 17.88 1.77
C ASP A 147 -19.91 18.59 2.26
N GLY A 148 -18.90 18.62 1.39
CA GLY A 148 -17.62 19.28 1.65
C GLY A 148 -16.58 18.45 2.41
N LYS A 149 -16.94 17.29 2.97
CA LYS A 149 -16.01 16.37 3.65
C LYS A 149 -15.52 15.29 2.70
N TYR A 150 -14.25 14.89 2.82
CA TYR A 150 -13.71 13.72 2.12
C TYR A 150 -14.32 12.42 2.65
N LEU A 151 -14.49 11.44 1.77
CA LEU A 151 -14.90 10.11 2.18
C LEU A 151 -13.92 9.50 3.20
N LEU A 152 -12.61 9.78 3.09
CA LEU A 152 -11.61 9.35 4.07
C LEU A 152 -11.92 9.89 5.48
N ASP A 153 -12.35 11.16 5.60
CA ASP A 153 -12.76 11.75 6.87
C ASP A 153 -14.02 11.06 7.43
N ILE A 154 -14.96 10.76 6.55
CA ILE A 154 -16.22 10.10 6.93
C ILE A 154 -15.93 8.66 7.40
N ILE A 155 -14.99 7.95 6.76
CA ILE A 155 -14.52 6.64 7.23
C ILE A 155 -13.90 6.78 8.62
N ALA A 156 -13.02 7.76 8.83
CA ALA A 156 -12.37 8.00 10.12
C ALA A 156 -13.37 8.29 11.25
N GLU A 157 -14.44 9.06 10.96
CA GLU A 157 -15.51 9.40 11.91
C GLU A 157 -16.36 8.17 12.28
N ASN A 158 -16.58 7.25 11.34
CA ASN A 158 -17.42 6.06 11.53
C ASN A 158 -16.64 4.80 11.96
N ALA A 159 -15.30 4.87 11.95
CA ALA A 159 -14.40 3.78 12.37
C ALA A 159 -13.26 4.31 13.27
N PRO A 160 -13.56 4.77 14.51
CA PRO A 160 -12.57 5.41 15.37
C PRO A 160 -11.42 4.50 15.82
N GLU A 161 -11.61 3.18 15.86
CA GLU A 161 -10.57 2.19 16.21
C GLU A 161 -9.69 1.80 15.00
N LEU A 162 -10.06 2.25 13.80
CA LEU A 162 -9.31 1.98 12.58
C LEU A 162 -8.16 2.98 12.45
N GLY A 163 -6.94 2.48 12.22
CA GLY A 163 -5.80 3.29 11.80
C GLY A 163 -5.79 3.51 10.28
N PHE A 164 -4.82 4.27 9.79
CA PHE A 164 -4.64 4.51 8.36
C PHE A 164 -3.25 4.08 7.90
N GLU A 165 -3.23 3.40 6.76
CA GLU A 165 -2.09 3.26 5.90
C GLU A 165 -2.25 4.28 4.77
N LEU A 166 -1.46 5.36 4.82
CA LEU A 166 -1.59 6.44 3.84
C LEU A 166 -0.63 6.21 2.67
N ASP A 167 -1.20 6.20 1.47
CA ASP A 167 -0.44 6.16 0.22
C ASP A 167 -0.28 7.57 -0.34
N VAL A 168 0.96 8.06 -0.39
CA VAL A 168 1.27 9.43 -0.79
C VAL A 168 0.94 9.73 -2.25
N HIS A 169 1.06 8.72 -3.14
CA HIS A 169 0.67 8.85 -4.54
C HIS A 169 -0.85 9.02 -4.68
N TRP A 170 -1.61 8.16 -4.03
CA TRP A 170 -3.06 8.20 -4.14
C TRP A 170 -3.67 9.44 -3.49
N VAL A 171 -3.04 9.97 -2.42
CA VAL A 171 -3.41 11.29 -1.86
C VAL A 171 -3.21 12.38 -2.89
N GLN A 172 -2.04 12.45 -3.53
CA GLN A 172 -1.74 13.43 -4.58
C GLN A 172 -2.69 13.28 -5.77
N ARG A 173 -2.96 12.05 -6.20
CA ARG A 173 -3.91 11.76 -7.29
C ARG A 173 -5.35 12.11 -6.94
N GLY A 174 -5.70 12.07 -5.67
CA GLY A 174 -6.97 12.57 -5.11
C GLY A 174 -7.09 14.09 -5.05
N GLY A 175 -6.03 14.82 -5.46
CA GLY A 175 -6.01 16.28 -5.51
C GLY A 175 -5.59 16.97 -4.21
N GLU A 176 -5.02 16.22 -3.25
CA GLU A 176 -4.56 16.75 -1.97
C GLU A 176 -3.03 16.67 -1.82
N ASN A 177 -2.50 17.50 -0.93
CA ASN A 177 -1.09 17.47 -0.58
C ASN A 177 -0.83 16.33 0.43
N PRO A 178 0.00 15.32 0.11
CA PRO A 178 0.21 14.18 0.98
C PRO A 178 0.85 14.56 2.33
N VAL A 179 1.71 15.56 2.39
CA VAL A 179 2.31 16.06 3.65
C VAL A 179 1.22 16.58 4.59
N ASN A 180 0.23 17.32 4.06
CA ASN A 180 -0.88 17.84 4.85
C ASN A 180 -1.79 16.71 5.37
N ILE A 181 -2.03 15.69 4.55
CA ILE A 181 -2.86 14.54 4.96
C ILE A 181 -2.14 13.69 6.01
N LEU A 182 -0.85 13.42 5.84
CA LEU A 182 -0.02 12.75 6.85
C LEU A 182 -0.05 13.50 8.20
N LYS A 183 0.05 14.82 8.17
CA LYS A 183 -0.05 15.67 9.36
C LYS A 183 -1.43 15.63 9.98
N LYS A 184 -2.49 15.67 9.16
CA LYS A 184 -3.89 15.63 9.62
C LYS A 184 -4.21 14.36 10.40
N TYR A 185 -3.71 13.22 9.95
CA TYR A 185 -3.94 11.93 10.57
C TYR A 185 -2.81 11.46 11.51
N ALA A 186 -1.91 12.38 11.93
CA ALA A 186 -0.85 12.04 12.88
C ALA A 186 -1.39 11.33 14.13
N GLY A 187 -0.69 10.28 14.56
CA GLY A 187 -1.11 9.39 15.66
C GLY A 187 -2.10 8.28 15.25
N LYS A 188 -2.63 8.29 14.02
CA LYS A 188 -3.44 7.19 13.44
C LYS A 188 -2.76 6.51 12.25
N VAL A 189 -1.56 6.96 11.86
CA VAL A 189 -0.82 6.48 10.69
C VAL A 189 0.43 5.76 11.18
N GLU A 190 0.40 4.43 11.17
CA GLU A 190 1.59 3.62 11.48
C GLU A 190 2.23 3.02 10.22
N LEU A 191 1.50 2.98 9.11
CA LEU A 191 1.92 2.47 7.80
C LEU A 191 1.80 3.59 6.76
N VAL A 192 2.79 3.73 5.88
CA VAL A 192 2.76 4.69 4.77
C VAL A 192 3.36 4.04 3.53
N HIS A 193 2.63 4.07 2.43
CA HIS A 193 3.17 3.72 1.12
C HIS A 193 3.89 4.92 0.52
N LEU A 194 5.19 4.75 0.30
CA LEU A 194 5.98 5.63 -0.55
C LEU A 194 5.89 5.10 -1.98
N LYS A 195 5.17 5.82 -2.82
CA LYS A 195 4.90 5.46 -4.21
C LYS A 195 5.06 6.71 -5.06
N ASP A 196 5.95 6.65 -6.04
CA ASP A 196 6.24 7.78 -6.94
C ASP A 196 5.59 7.61 -8.30
N TYR A 197 5.54 8.68 -9.07
CA TYR A 197 5.07 8.66 -10.45
C TYR A 197 5.79 9.68 -11.31
N GLU A 198 5.92 9.38 -12.58
CA GLU A 198 6.43 10.28 -13.61
C GLU A 198 5.35 10.65 -14.62
N VAL A 199 5.53 11.80 -15.28
CA VAL A 199 4.70 12.23 -16.40
C VAL A 199 5.47 12.00 -17.68
N MET A 200 4.98 11.10 -18.53
CA MET A 200 5.62 10.75 -19.79
C MET A 200 5.39 11.81 -20.86
N PRO A 201 6.39 12.12 -21.71
CA PRO A 201 6.18 12.98 -22.85
C PRO A 201 5.23 12.38 -23.86
N LEU A 202 4.53 13.22 -24.62
CA LEU A 202 3.83 12.77 -25.83
C LEU A 202 4.84 12.30 -26.87
N THR A 203 4.49 11.21 -27.57
CA THR A 203 5.29 10.67 -28.66
C THR A 203 4.86 11.26 -30.00
N MET A 204 5.66 11.09 -31.05
CA MET A 204 5.28 11.47 -32.42
C MET A 204 4.08 10.66 -32.92
N GLU A 205 3.91 9.43 -32.45
CA GLU A 205 2.72 8.59 -32.73
C GLU A 205 1.46 9.21 -32.12
N ASP A 206 1.53 9.62 -30.83
CA ASP A 206 0.43 10.31 -30.16
C ASP A 206 0.01 11.57 -30.90
N LEU A 207 0.99 12.38 -31.36
CA LEU A 207 0.72 13.58 -32.15
C LEU A 207 0.12 13.27 -33.52
N GLY A 208 0.40 12.09 -34.08
CA GLY A 208 -0.21 11.60 -35.33
C GLY A 208 -1.73 11.46 -35.20
N PHE A 209 -2.24 11.12 -34.02
CA PHE A 209 -3.67 11.00 -33.77
C PHE A 209 -4.44 12.33 -33.85
N LEU A 210 -3.78 13.48 -33.70
CA LEU A 210 -4.44 14.80 -33.83
C LEU A 210 -5.16 14.99 -35.18
N GLN A 211 -4.68 14.35 -36.23
CA GLN A 211 -5.25 14.50 -37.58
C GLN A 211 -6.14 13.34 -37.99
N THR A 212 -6.07 12.21 -37.29
CA THR A 212 -6.71 10.95 -37.70
C THR A 212 -7.73 10.42 -36.71
N ASP A 213 -7.47 10.62 -35.39
CA ASP A 213 -8.31 10.07 -34.31
C ASP A 213 -8.16 10.94 -33.04
N MET A 214 -9.03 11.93 -32.91
CA MET A 214 -9.01 12.85 -31.77
C MET A 214 -9.32 12.16 -30.43
N GLU A 215 -10.07 11.05 -30.44
CA GLU A 215 -10.35 10.29 -29.21
C GLU A 215 -9.10 9.56 -28.72
N ALA A 216 -8.37 8.91 -29.62
CA ALA A 216 -7.08 8.28 -29.32
C ALA A 216 -6.05 9.33 -28.81
N PHE A 217 -6.03 10.52 -29.43
CA PHE A 217 -5.17 11.61 -28.91
C PHE A 217 -5.52 12.02 -27.49
N ARG A 218 -6.82 12.21 -27.18
CA ARG A 218 -7.25 12.58 -25.82
C ARG A 218 -6.88 11.50 -24.80
N LEU A 219 -7.11 10.23 -25.12
CA LEU A 219 -6.70 9.12 -24.28
C LEU A 219 -5.19 9.09 -24.04
N ALA A 220 -4.40 9.32 -25.09
CA ALA A 220 -2.96 9.42 -25.00
C ALA A 220 -2.51 10.61 -24.14
N PHE A 221 -3.17 11.76 -24.26
CA PHE A 221 -2.88 12.97 -23.50
C PHE A 221 -3.21 12.78 -22.01
N ASP A 222 -4.37 12.18 -21.69
CA ASP A 222 -4.85 12.02 -20.32
C ASP A 222 -4.07 10.94 -19.56
N ASN A 223 -3.54 9.90 -20.25
CA ASN A 223 -2.87 8.75 -19.64
C ASN A 223 -1.33 8.84 -19.69
N ARG A 224 -0.76 10.00 -19.35
CA ARG A 224 0.70 10.21 -19.32
C ARG A 224 1.36 9.89 -17.97
N VAL A 225 0.57 9.58 -16.95
CA VAL A 225 1.10 9.27 -15.63
C VAL A 225 1.49 7.79 -15.55
N ARG A 226 2.71 7.50 -15.13
CA ARG A 226 3.23 6.16 -14.86
C ARG A 226 3.84 6.08 -13.48
N PHE A 227 3.74 4.93 -12.84
CA PHE A 227 4.50 4.67 -11.62
C PHE A 227 5.99 4.65 -11.93
N ALA A 228 6.78 5.15 -10.98
CA ALA A 228 8.22 5.24 -11.10
C ALA A 228 8.90 4.78 -9.80
N PRO A 229 10.14 4.32 -9.87
CA PRO A 229 10.97 4.16 -8.67
C PRO A 229 11.06 5.46 -7.89
N LEU A 230 11.20 5.37 -6.58
CA LEU A 230 11.31 6.56 -5.72
C LEU A 230 12.45 7.47 -6.19
N GLY A 231 12.14 8.76 -6.29
CA GLY A 231 13.07 9.80 -6.72
C GLY A 231 13.23 9.94 -8.23
N GLN A 232 12.61 9.09 -9.03
CA GLN A 232 12.54 9.25 -10.49
C GLN A 232 11.25 9.93 -10.96
N GLY A 233 10.33 10.17 -10.05
CA GLY A 233 9.04 10.79 -10.31
C GLY A 233 8.96 12.24 -9.85
N SER A 234 7.75 12.67 -9.53
CA SER A 234 7.42 14.08 -9.28
C SER A 234 6.90 14.37 -7.88
N LEU A 235 6.77 13.37 -7.00
CA LEU A 235 6.27 13.58 -5.65
C LEU A 235 7.34 14.19 -4.72
N PRO A 236 6.96 15.03 -3.76
CA PRO A 236 7.86 15.53 -2.72
C PRO A 236 8.14 14.44 -1.67
N LEU A 237 8.77 13.34 -2.10
CA LEU A 237 8.91 12.13 -1.30
C LEU A 237 9.70 12.34 -0.01
N LYS A 238 10.73 13.21 -0.04
CA LYS A 238 11.50 13.51 1.16
C LYS A 238 10.63 14.15 2.23
N GLU A 239 9.84 15.16 1.85
CA GLU A 239 8.91 15.83 2.76
C GLU A 239 7.81 14.88 3.23
N CYS A 240 7.36 13.97 2.38
CA CYS A 240 6.39 12.93 2.76
C CYS A 240 6.98 11.96 3.79
N ALA A 241 8.20 11.46 3.58
CA ALA A 241 8.88 10.54 4.49
C ALA A 241 9.17 11.22 5.85
N ASP A 242 9.71 12.44 5.82
CA ASP A 242 9.99 13.23 7.03
C ASP A 242 8.69 13.48 7.83
N GLN A 243 7.59 13.83 7.16
CA GLN A 243 6.30 14.04 7.82
C GLN A 243 5.70 12.73 8.34
N ALA A 244 5.80 11.62 7.61
CA ALA A 244 5.33 10.32 8.06
C ALA A 244 6.04 9.89 9.37
N ILE A 245 7.36 10.04 9.42
CA ILE A 245 8.17 9.78 10.62
C ILE A 245 7.72 10.70 11.77
N ALA A 246 7.56 12.00 11.52
CA ALA A 246 7.08 12.96 12.52
C ALA A 246 5.65 12.67 13.00
N SER A 247 4.82 12.03 12.18
CA SER A 247 3.46 11.60 12.52
C SER A 247 3.39 10.30 13.32
N GLY A 248 4.53 9.62 13.55
CA GLY A 248 4.63 8.39 14.34
C GLY A 248 4.53 7.11 13.52
N CYS A 249 4.79 7.18 12.21
CA CYS A 249 4.81 6.02 11.32
C CYS A 249 5.82 4.95 11.80
N ARG A 250 5.39 3.67 11.79
CA ARG A 250 6.27 2.53 12.10
C ARG A 250 6.97 2.00 10.86
N TYR A 251 6.27 2.00 9.71
CA TYR A 251 6.83 1.50 8.46
C TYR A 251 6.57 2.45 7.30
N LEU A 252 7.63 2.78 6.57
CA LEU A 252 7.59 3.36 5.24
C LEU A 252 7.77 2.21 4.24
N LEU A 253 6.77 1.95 3.42
CA LEU A 253 6.73 0.80 2.52
C LEU A 253 6.82 1.27 1.08
N VAL A 254 7.88 0.86 0.40
CA VAL A 254 8.06 1.15 -1.03
C VAL A 254 7.07 0.33 -1.83
N GLU A 255 6.28 0.99 -2.66
CA GLU A 255 5.32 0.34 -3.55
C GLU A 255 5.36 0.92 -4.96
N GLN A 256 5.22 0.03 -5.95
CA GLN A 256 5.08 0.38 -7.35
C GLN A 256 4.12 -0.62 -8.02
N ASP A 257 2.91 -0.18 -8.39
CA ASP A 257 1.86 -1.07 -8.91
C ASP A 257 2.18 -1.67 -10.28
N SER A 258 3.10 -1.07 -11.05
CA SER A 258 3.54 -1.58 -12.33
C SER A 258 4.97 -1.13 -12.63
N SER A 259 5.78 -2.07 -13.08
CA SER A 259 7.10 -1.81 -13.64
C SER A 259 7.10 -1.63 -15.17
N TYR A 260 5.94 -1.74 -15.82
CA TYR A 260 5.78 -1.62 -17.28
C TYR A 260 6.75 -2.51 -18.08
N GLY A 261 6.94 -3.75 -17.62
CA GLY A 261 7.84 -4.74 -18.24
C GLY A 261 9.32 -4.60 -17.86
N ARG A 262 9.67 -3.65 -17.01
CA ARG A 262 11.01 -3.57 -16.41
C ARG A 262 11.11 -4.58 -15.25
N ASP A 263 12.33 -4.91 -14.85
CA ASP A 263 12.57 -5.81 -13.71
C ASP A 263 12.22 -5.10 -12.39
N PRO A 264 11.20 -5.57 -11.63
CA PRO A 264 10.76 -4.91 -10.41
C PRO A 264 11.83 -4.90 -9.30
N PHE A 265 12.74 -5.88 -9.25
CA PHE A 265 13.84 -5.85 -8.28
C PHE A 265 14.87 -4.76 -8.60
N LYS A 266 15.10 -4.46 -9.89
CA LYS A 266 15.94 -3.32 -10.28
C LYS A 266 15.27 -1.98 -9.94
N GLU A 267 13.97 -1.88 -10.12
CA GLU A 267 13.18 -0.71 -9.71
C GLU A 267 13.25 -0.50 -8.19
N LEU A 268 13.11 -1.57 -7.41
CA LEU A 268 13.27 -1.55 -5.96
C LEU A 268 14.69 -1.17 -5.53
N LYS A 269 15.72 -1.61 -6.28
CA LYS A 269 17.09 -1.19 -6.01
C LYS A 269 17.30 0.32 -6.22
N ILE A 270 16.70 0.89 -7.26
CA ILE A 270 16.72 2.34 -7.50
C ILE A 270 16.06 3.08 -6.33
N SER A 271 14.90 2.60 -5.89
CA SER A 271 14.17 3.17 -4.75
C SER A 271 14.98 3.06 -3.44
N TYR A 272 15.64 1.94 -3.21
CA TYR A 272 16.55 1.73 -2.08
C TYR A 272 17.70 2.73 -2.09
N ASP A 273 18.38 2.87 -3.23
CA ASP A 273 19.52 3.77 -3.37
C ASP A 273 19.10 5.22 -3.12
N TRP A 274 17.96 5.64 -3.67
CA TRP A 274 17.41 6.96 -3.41
C TRP A 274 17.14 7.20 -1.91
N LEU A 275 16.57 6.24 -1.20
CA LEU A 275 16.32 6.35 0.23
C LEU A 275 17.62 6.48 1.03
N VAL A 276 18.64 5.69 0.70
CA VAL A 276 19.97 5.78 1.34
C VAL A 276 20.62 7.14 1.08
N GLU A 277 20.61 7.62 -0.16
CA GLU A 277 21.18 8.91 -0.55
C GLU A 277 20.46 10.10 0.12
N ASN A 278 19.19 9.96 0.45
CA ASN A 278 18.41 10.99 1.13
C ASN A 278 18.44 10.90 2.67
N GLY A 279 19.28 10.00 3.22
CA GLY A 279 19.56 9.95 4.67
C GLY A 279 18.68 8.98 5.45
N TYR A 280 18.00 8.05 4.80
CA TYR A 280 17.14 7.04 5.44
C TYR A 280 17.81 5.67 5.59
N GLY A 281 19.11 5.54 5.29
CA GLY A 281 19.85 4.27 5.31
C GLY A 281 19.80 3.53 6.64
N ASP A 282 19.72 4.24 7.76
CA ASP A 282 19.65 3.64 9.11
C ASP A 282 18.26 3.08 9.47
N LEU A 283 17.29 3.19 8.57
CA LEU A 283 15.91 2.73 8.77
C LEU A 283 15.64 1.35 8.13
N PHE A 284 16.63 0.76 7.42
CA PHE A 284 16.54 -0.59 6.85
C PHE A 284 16.89 -1.69 7.84
#